data_5f907b8f55c44c2a866cb191a910a5f9
#
_entry.id   5f907b8f55c44c2a866cb191a910a5f9
#
_cell.length_a   1.000
_cell.length_b   1.000
_cell.length_c   1.000
_cell.angle_alpha   90.00
_cell.angle_beta   90.00
_cell.angle_gamma   90.00
#
_symmetry.space_group_name_H-M   'P 1'
#
loop_
_entity.id
_entity.type
_entity.pdbx_description
1 polymer ?
#
loop_
_entity_poly.entity_id
_entity_poly.type
_entity_poly.pdbx_seq_one_letter_code
_entity_poly.pdbx_strand_id
1 'polypeptide(L)'
;DPAAWRAAVKPNTKMLFVETPSNPLNEVADIAALAEIAHSNGALLTVDNCFCSPALQQPLKFGADLSVQSATKAIDGHGRVMGGVLSGSEELMTQVAMYCNSCGLAMSPFNAWVLLSGVETLSVRMEKQFAGALKIARWLSEQPQVKAVYYSGLPGHPQAALAAKQQLGGGIVVGFEVDGKDAAWSLLDKVELFSKTANLGDVRSTITHPWTTTHGRMSPEDKQAAGIRPGLLRLAVGLEYPDDLIADLQQAMA
;
A
#
# COMPACT_ATOMS: atom_id res chain seq x y z
N ASP A 1 -5.80 -15.68 -2.98
CA ASP A 1 -6.36 -17.01 -2.74
C ASP A 1 -5.27 -17.96 -2.23
N PRO A 2 -5.33 -18.47 -0.97
CA PRO A 2 -4.34 -19.42 -0.42
C PRO A 2 -4.20 -20.72 -1.22
N ALA A 3 -5.27 -21.18 -1.89
CA ALA A 3 -5.20 -22.40 -2.71
C ALA A 3 -4.28 -22.21 -3.94
N ALA A 4 -4.34 -21.05 -4.58
CA ALA A 4 -3.45 -20.71 -5.69
C ALA A 4 -1.98 -20.63 -5.23
N TRP A 5 -1.71 -20.06 -4.05
CA TRP A 5 -0.38 -20.03 -3.46
C TRP A 5 0.14 -21.45 -3.19
N ARG A 6 -0.68 -22.30 -2.59
CA ARG A 6 -0.31 -23.72 -2.33
C ARG A 6 0.04 -24.47 -3.61
N ALA A 7 -0.74 -24.25 -4.68
CA ALA A 7 -0.50 -24.88 -5.98
C ALA A 7 0.78 -24.37 -6.69
N ALA A 8 1.20 -23.14 -6.38
CA ALA A 8 2.39 -22.53 -6.98
C ALA A 8 3.70 -22.91 -6.31
N VAL A 9 3.67 -23.47 -5.09
CA VAL A 9 4.88 -23.90 -4.36
C VAL A 9 5.56 -25.07 -5.09
N LYS A 10 6.89 -24.99 -5.19
CA LYS A 10 7.77 -26.01 -5.80
C LYS A 10 8.78 -26.51 -4.77
N PRO A 11 9.42 -27.68 -4.98
CA PRO A 11 10.43 -28.21 -4.05
C PRO A 11 11.63 -27.28 -3.78
N ASN A 12 11.90 -26.34 -4.69
CA ASN A 12 12.95 -25.35 -4.56
C ASN A 12 12.46 -23.97 -4.14
N THR A 13 11.18 -23.81 -3.79
CA THR A 13 10.64 -22.55 -3.24
C THR A 13 11.30 -22.28 -1.88
N LYS A 14 11.89 -21.09 -1.71
CA LYS A 14 12.55 -20.64 -0.49
C LYS A 14 11.84 -19.51 0.22
N MET A 15 10.99 -18.79 -0.52
CA MET A 15 10.29 -17.63 0.01
C MET A 15 8.96 -17.42 -0.72
N LEU A 16 7.93 -17.12 0.03
CA LEU A 16 6.71 -16.48 -0.46
C LEU A 16 6.82 -14.99 -0.17
N PHE A 17 6.59 -14.16 -1.18
CA PHE A 17 6.62 -12.70 -1.04
C PHE A 17 5.25 -12.16 -1.41
N VAL A 18 4.63 -11.38 -0.52
CA VAL A 18 3.29 -10.81 -0.72
C VAL A 18 3.24 -9.36 -0.30
N GLU A 19 2.59 -8.52 -1.10
CA GLU A 19 2.20 -7.17 -0.73
C GLU A 19 0.74 -7.19 -0.25
N THR A 20 0.48 -6.71 0.97
CA THR A 20 -0.88 -6.67 1.51
C THR A 20 -1.09 -5.49 2.45
N PRO A 21 -2.11 -4.60 2.18
CA PRO A 21 -2.96 -4.56 0.98
C PRO A 21 -2.18 -4.31 -0.32
N SER A 22 -2.68 -4.87 -1.43
CA SER A 22 -2.02 -4.77 -2.74
C SER A 22 -2.17 -3.38 -3.38
N ASN A 23 -1.19 -2.99 -4.19
CA ASN A 23 -1.18 -1.77 -4.99
C ASN A 23 -1.60 -2.08 -6.44
N PRO A 24 -2.66 -1.46 -6.98
CA PRO A 24 -3.46 -0.36 -6.43
C PRO A 24 -4.84 -0.77 -5.88
N LEU A 25 -5.19 -2.06 -5.90
CA LEU A 25 -6.56 -2.54 -5.69
C LEU A 25 -6.91 -2.84 -4.23
N ASN A 26 -5.97 -2.68 -3.30
CA ASN A 26 -6.17 -2.93 -1.87
C ASN A 26 -6.66 -4.35 -1.53
N GLU A 27 -6.35 -5.35 -2.34
CA GLU A 27 -6.63 -6.74 -2.01
C GLU A 27 -5.85 -7.15 -0.76
N VAL A 28 -6.52 -7.87 0.14
CA VAL A 28 -5.96 -8.30 1.41
C VAL A 28 -5.63 -9.78 1.36
N ALA A 29 -4.37 -10.12 1.56
CA ALA A 29 -3.92 -11.52 1.68
C ALA A 29 -4.01 -12.00 3.14
N ASP A 30 -4.41 -13.26 3.34
CA ASP A 30 -4.41 -13.89 4.66
C ASP A 30 -2.98 -14.27 5.04
N ILE A 31 -2.36 -13.42 5.87
CA ILE A 31 -0.96 -13.57 6.28
C ILE A 31 -0.76 -14.90 7.02
N ALA A 32 -1.68 -15.28 7.91
CA ALA A 32 -1.56 -16.51 8.68
C ALA A 32 -1.65 -17.77 7.79
N ALA A 33 -2.58 -17.78 6.84
CA ALA A 33 -2.70 -18.89 5.90
C ALA A 33 -1.46 -18.99 4.97
N LEU A 34 -0.89 -17.87 4.55
CA LEU A 34 0.33 -17.85 3.73
C LEU A 34 1.57 -18.28 4.54
N ALA A 35 1.66 -17.91 5.82
CA ALA A 35 2.71 -18.37 6.72
C ALA A 35 2.68 -19.91 6.88
N GLU A 36 1.50 -20.48 7.09
CA GLU A 36 1.32 -21.94 7.15
C GLU A 36 1.80 -22.63 5.86
N ILE A 37 1.43 -22.06 4.69
CA ILE A 37 1.89 -22.61 3.39
C ILE A 37 3.39 -22.50 3.25
N ALA A 38 4.01 -21.37 3.59
CA ALA A 38 5.45 -21.20 3.53
C ALA A 38 6.17 -22.21 4.43
N HIS A 39 5.81 -22.26 5.70
CA HIS A 39 6.48 -23.07 6.72
C HIS A 39 6.33 -24.56 6.46
N SER A 40 5.17 -25.04 6.02
CA SER A 40 4.96 -26.45 5.67
C SER A 40 5.83 -26.93 4.48
N ASN A 41 6.44 -26.01 3.74
CA ASN A 41 7.34 -26.29 2.63
C ASN A 41 8.80 -25.87 2.90
N GLY A 42 9.14 -25.52 4.15
CA GLY A 42 10.47 -25.05 4.52
C GLY A 42 10.88 -23.74 3.87
N ALA A 43 9.90 -22.89 3.53
CA ALA A 43 10.09 -21.56 2.97
C ALA A 43 9.74 -20.47 4.00
N LEU A 44 10.22 -19.24 3.77
CA LEU A 44 9.90 -18.07 4.55
C LEU A 44 8.71 -17.31 3.96
N LEU A 45 7.91 -16.65 4.79
CA LEU A 45 6.94 -15.65 4.36
C LEU A 45 7.50 -14.24 4.58
N THR A 46 7.59 -13.47 3.50
CA THR A 46 7.93 -12.03 3.52
C THR A 46 6.71 -11.22 3.14
N VAL A 47 6.38 -10.22 3.95
CA VAL A 47 5.24 -9.33 3.71
C VAL A 47 5.72 -7.91 3.48
N ASP A 48 5.42 -7.35 2.31
CA ASP A 48 5.50 -5.90 2.08
C ASP A 48 4.29 -5.23 2.73
N ASN A 49 4.56 -4.40 3.73
CA ASN A 49 3.57 -3.77 4.60
C ASN A 49 3.51 -2.24 4.41
N CYS A 50 3.89 -1.74 3.25
CA CYS A 50 4.04 -0.30 3.02
C CYS A 50 2.74 0.50 3.16
N PHE A 51 1.57 -0.05 2.80
CA PHE A 51 0.30 0.70 2.82
C PHE A 51 -0.27 0.89 4.23
N CYS A 52 -0.07 -0.09 5.09
CA CYS A 52 -0.53 -0.04 6.48
C CYS A 52 0.54 0.46 7.44
N SER A 53 1.82 0.30 7.11
CA SER A 53 2.94 0.47 8.02
C SER A 53 2.80 -0.37 9.30
N PRO A 54 3.80 -0.47 10.17
CA PRO A 54 3.68 -1.18 11.44
C PRO A 54 2.67 -0.55 12.42
N ALA A 55 2.23 0.69 12.13
CA ALA A 55 1.20 1.35 12.94
C ALA A 55 -0.20 0.72 12.77
N LEU A 56 -0.52 0.22 11.58
CA LEU A 56 -1.85 -0.32 11.28
C LEU A 56 -1.87 -1.84 11.04
N GLN A 57 -0.75 -2.46 10.65
CA GLN A 57 -0.64 -3.90 10.44
C GLN A 57 0.74 -4.41 10.88
N GLN A 58 0.76 -5.53 11.59
CA GLN A 58 1.99 -6.11 12.15
C GLN A 58 2.15 -7.57 11.67
N PRO A 59 2.69 -7.80 10.46
CA PRO A 59 2.73 -9.12 9.81
C PRO A 59 3.39 -10.21 10.65
N LEU A 60 4.44 -9.88 11.41
CA LEU A 60 5.14 -10.84 12.27
C LEU A 60 4.22 -11.47 13.34
N LYS A 61 3.19 -10.76 13.80
CA LYS A 61 2.21 -11.29 14.75
C LYS A 61 1.27 -12.35 14.12
N PHE A 62 1.23 -12.40 12.81
CA PHE A 62 0.44 -13.35 12.04
C PHE A 62 1.28 -14.46 11.40
N GLY A 63 2.54 -14.60 11.82
CA GLY A 63 3.41 -15.68 11.40
C GLY A 63 4.31 -15.35 10.20
N ALA A 64 4.32 -14.13 9.68
CA ALA A 64 5.33 -13.74 8.71
C ALA A 64 6.72 -13.78 9.35
N ASP A 65 7.73 -14.25 8.59
CA ASP A 65 9.12 -14.28 9.04
C ASP A 65 9.79 -12.91 8.87
N LEU A 66 9.42 -12.21 7.81
CA LEU A 66 9.98 -10.91 7.45
C LEU A 66 8.85 -9.91 7.12
N SER A 67 8.99 -8.69 7.63
CA SER A 67 8.18 -7.53 7.24
C SER A 67 9.05 -6.49 6.59
N VAL A 68 8.74 -6.17 5.32
CA VAL A 68 9.46 -5.17 4.51
C VAL A 68 8.67 -3.86 4.51
N GLN A 69 9.40 -2.75 4.59
CA GLN A 69 8.85 -1.41 4.52
C GLN A 69 9.69 -0.55 3.58
N SER A 70 9.05 0.11 2.63
CA SER A 70 9.67 1.28 2.02
C SER A 70 9.65 2.44 2.99
N ALA A 71 10.79 2.72 3.64
CA ALA A 71 10.89 3.85 4.57
C ALA A 71 10.72 5.21 3.86
N THR A 72 10.92 5.24 2.55
CA THR A 72 10.61 6.37 1.66
C THR A 72 9.15 6.83 1.73
N LYS A 73 8.23 5.91 2.12
CA LYS A 73 6.78 6.13 2.17
C LYS A 73 6.35 6.66 3.55
N ALA A 74 5.40 6.03 4.18
CA ALA A 74 4.82 6.47 5.44
C ALA A 74 5.82 6.62 6.60
N ILE A 75 6.93 5.89 6.61
CA ILE A 75 7.95 6.01 7.69
C ILE A 75 8.60 7.39 7.66
N ASP A 76 9.14 7.84 6.52
CA ASP A 76 9.56 9.23 6.36
C ASP A 76 8.35 10.17 6.42
N GLY A 77 7.31 9.87 5.66
CA GLY A 77 6.04 10.57 5.62
C GLY A 77 6.06 11.99 5.03
N HIS A 78 7.20 12.45 4.52
CA HIS A 78 7.37 13.82 4.04
C HIS A 78 8.06 13.91 2.66
N GLY A 79 8.38 12.76 2.05
CA GLY A 79 9.05 12.71 0.74
C GLY A 79 10.46 13.30 0.76
N ARG A 80 11.19 13.20 1.89
CA ARG A 80 12.50 13.84 2.10
C ARG A 80 13.66 12.95 1.69
N VAL A 81 13.60 11.65 2.02
CA VAL A 81 14.69 10.71 1.84
C VAL A 81 14.21 9.35 1.37
N MET A 82 15.09 8.57 0.78
CA MET A 82 14.84 7.18 0.43
C MET A 82 15.47 6.27 1.47
N GLY A 83 14.76 5.15 1.75
CA GLY A 83 15.25 4.11 2.63
C GLY A 83 14.34 2.89 2.64
N GLY A 84 14.81 1.82 3.24
CA GLY A 84 14.06 0.59 3.49
C GLY A 84 14.26 0.11 4.92
N VAL A 85 13.27 -0.58 5.44
CA VAL A 85 13.34 -1.25 6.75
C VAL A 85 12.90 -2.69 6.57
N LEU A 86 13.67 -3.60 7.12
CA LEU A 86 13.35 -5.01 7.23
C LEU A 86 13.28 -5.39 8.72
N SER A 87 12.25 -6.10 9.10
CA SER A 87 12.05 -6.62 10.46
C SER A 87 11.80 -8.12 10.42
N GLY A 88 12.35 -8.85 11.38
CA GLY A 88 12.23 -10.29 11.51
C GLY A 88 12.84 -10.77 12.81
N SER A 89 13.08 -12.10 12.95
CA SER A 89 13.77 -12.66 14.10
C SER A 89 15.22 -12.17 14.17
N GLU A 90 15.79 -12.17 15.36
CA GLU A 90 17.21 -11.80 15.56
C GLU A 90 18.16 -12.62 14.69
N GLU A 91 17.88 -13.93 14.55
CA GLU A 91 18.67 -14.83 13.70
C GLU A 91 18.67 -14.39 12.24
N LEU A 92 17.49 -14.11 11.65
CA LEU A 92 17.37 -13.64 10.27
C LEU A 92 18.00 -12.25 10.11
N MET A 93 17.76 -11.36 11.06
CA MET A 93 18.32 -9.98 10.99
C MET A 93 19.83 -9.97 11.10
N THR A 94 20.44 -10.88 11.86
CA THR A 94 21.89 -11.05 11.92
C THR A 94 22.45 -11.44 10.56
N GLN A 95 21.84 -12.42 9.88
CA GLN A 95 22.24 -12.84 8.53
C GLN A 95 22.13 -11.69 7.51
N VAL A 96 21.01 -10.95 7.55
CA VAL A 96 20.79 -9.81 6.68
C VAL A 96 21.83 -8.71 6.95
N ALA A 97 22.10 -8.38 8.22
CA ALA A 97 23.09 -7.39 8.58
C ALA A 97 24.51 -7.76 8.10
N MET A 98 24.90 -9.04 8.23
CA MET A 98 26.17 -9.55 7.70
C MET A 98 26.26 -9.37 6.18
N TYR A 99 25.18 -9.71 5.46
CA TYR A 99 25.11 -9.54 4.00
C TYR A 99 25.21 -8.06 3.62
N CYS A 100 24.42 -7.19 4.26
CA CYS A 100 24.43 -5.75 4.00
C CYS A 100 25.82 -5.14 4.23
N ASN A 101 26.49 -5.53 5.33
CA ASN A 101 27.84 -5.07 5.63
C ASN A 101 28.85 -5.53 4.56
N SER A 102 28.76 -6.80 4.13
CA SER A 102 29.66 -7.35 3.13
C SER A 102 29.49 -6.72 1.75
N CYS A 103 28.24 -6.36 1.39
CA CYS A 103 27.91 -5.71 0.12
C CYS A 103 28.01 -4.18 0.15
N GLY A 104 28.28 -3.57 1.30
CA GLY A 104 28.33 -2.12 1.45
C GLY A 104 26.98 -1.43 1.36
N LEU A 105 25.89 -2.12 1.67
CA LEU A 105 24.51 -1.60 1.64
C LEU A 105 24.22 -0.79 2.92
N ALA A 106 24.99 0.27 3.14
CA ALA A 106 24.85 1.13 4.30
C ALA A 106 23.94 2.32 3.98
N MET A 107 22.97 2.56 4.86
CA MET A 107 22.15 3.77 4.79
C MET A 107 22.99 4.99 5.17
N SER A 108 22.80 6.11 4.47
CA SER A 108 23.39 7.39 4.87
C SER A 108 22.97 7.75 6.31
N PRO A 109 23.89 8.16 7.18
CA PRO A 109 23.55 8.62 8.54
C PRO A 109 22.52 9.77 8.54
N PHE A 110 22.59 10.67 7.56
CA PHE A 110 21.59 11.72 7.39
C PHE A 110 20.20 11.16 7.10
N ASN A 111 20.09 10.20 6.16
CA ASN A 111 18.81 9.55 5.87
C ASN A 111 18.26 8.80 7.11
N ALA A 112 19.13 8.11 7.85
CA ALA A 112 18.75 7.40 9.07
C ALA A 112 18.18 8.38 10.13
N TRP A 113 18.81 9.52 10.33
CA TRP A 113 18.34 10.56 11.25
C TRP A 113 16.97 11.14 10.82
N VAL A 114 16.78 11.43 9.52
CA VAL A 114 15.50 11.90 8.99
C VAL A 114 14.41 10.86 9.19
N LEU A 115 14.70 9.56 8.92
CA LEU A 115 13.75 8.48 9.11
C LEU A 115 13.36 8.27 10.58
N LEU A 116 14.32 8.41 11.51
CA LEU A 116 14.02 8.36 12.95
C LEU A 116 13.01 9.44 13.35
N SER A 117 13.22 10.69 12.90
CA SER A 117 12.24 11.78 13.09
C SER A 117 10.85 11.44 12.53
N GLY A 118 10.80 10.75 11.38
CA GLY A 118 9.56 10.30 10.78
C GLY A 118 8.85 9.23 11.62
N VAL A 119 9.61 8.30 12.18
CA VAL A 119 9.06 7.22 13.03
C VAL A 119 8.38 7.77 14.30
N GLU A 120 8.92 8.82 14.92
CA GLU A 120 8.38 9.43 16.13
C GLU A 120 6.90 9.86 15.98
N THR A 121 6.47 10.23 14.78
CA THR A 121 5.11 10.68 14.49
C THR A 121 4.30 9.68 13.66
N LEU A 122 4.84 8.50 13.37
CA LEU A 122 4.23 7.55 12.44
C LEU A 122 2.81 7.16 12.83
N SER A 123 2.59 6.78 14.09
CA SER A 123 1.26 6.32 14.53
C SER A 123 0.20 7.41 14.43
N VAL A 124 0.52 8.64 14.87
CA VAL A 124 -0.39 9.79 14.82
C VAL A 124 -0.73 10.15 13.36
N ARG A 125 0.26 10.14 12.47
CA ARG A 125 0.03 10.41 11.05
C ARG A 125 -0.83 9.32 10.41
N MET A 126 -0.50 8.06 10.63
CA MET A 126 -1.24 6.94 10.06
C MET A 126 -2.69 6.90 10.56
N GLU A 127 -2.94 7.18 11.85
CA GLU A 127 -4.29 7.28 12.40
C GLU A 127 -5.12 8.37 11.69
N LYS A 128 -4.56 9.56 11.56
CA LYS A 128 -5.23 10.68 10.87
C LYS A 128 -5.45 10.40 9.39
N GLN A 129 -4.44 9.84 8.71
CA GLN A 129 -4.49 9.55 7.27
C GLN A 129 -5.52 8.46 6.95
N PHE A 130 -5.54 7.34 7.71
CA PHE A 130 -6.52 6.28 7.42
C PHE A 130 -7.95 6.71 7.73
N ALA A 131 -8.17 7.54 8.76
CA ALA A 131 -9.49 8.11 9.05
C ALA A 131 -9.97 8.99 7.89
N GLY A 132 -9.09 9.81 7.33
CA GLY A 132 -9.34 10.61 6.13
C GLY A 132 -9.63 9.73 4.90
N ALA A 133 -8.79 8.71 4.68
CA ALA A 133 -8.96 7.77 3.58
C ALA A 133 -10.31 7.03 3.64
N LEU A 134 -10.72 6.58 4.83
CA LEU A 134 -12.04 5.95 5.03
C LEU A 134 -13.19 6.90 4.71
N LYS A 135 -13.09 8.17 5.14
CA LYS A 135 -14.11 9.18 4.86
C LYS A 135 -14.23 9.43 3.35
N ILE A 136 -13.11 9.61 2.67
CA ILE A 136 -13.07 9.81 1.21
C ILE A 136 -13.59 8.57 0.47
N ALA A 137 -13.17 7.36 0.87
CA ALA A 137 -13.62 6.13 0.25
C ALA A 137 -15.15 5.93 0.36
N ARG A 138 -15.74 6.26 1.52
CA ARG A 138 -17.20 6.24 1.70
C ARG A 138 -17.90 7.23 0.77
N TRP A 139 -17.41 8.46 0.75
CA TRP A 139 -17.97 9.49 -0.13
C TRP A 139 -17.87 9.10 -1.61
N LEU A 140 -16.73 8.57 -2.05
CA LEU A 140 -16.53 8.06 -3.42
C LEU A 140 -17.53 6.96 -3.77
N SER A 141 -17.86 6.07 -2.82
CA SER A 141 -18.82 4.97 -3.05
C SER A 141 -20.26 5.46 -3.30
N GLU A 142 -20.56 6.70 -2.96
CA GLU A 142 -21.86 7.32 -3.14
C GLU A 142 -21.96 8.18 -4.41
N GLN A 143 -20.83 8.34 -5.14
CA GLN A 143 -20.80 9.21 -6.33
C GLN A 143 -21.27 8.48 -7.59
N PRO A 144 -22.21 9.02 -8.36
CA PRO A 144 -22.72 8.37 -9.58
C PRO A 144 -21.68 8.22 -10.69
N GLN A 145 -20.62 9.06 -10.68
CA GLN A 145 -19.51 8.98 -11.63
C GLN A 145 -18.50 7.86 -11.30
N VAL A 146 -18.56 7.29 -10.07
CA VAL A 146 -17.62 6.27 -9.60
C VAL A 146 -18.23 4.88 -9.77
N LYS A 147 -17.55 4.04 -10.54
CA LYS A 147 -17.99 2.66 -10.84
C LYS A 147 -17.62 1.66 -9.76
N ALA A 148 -16.47 1.86 -9.10
CA ALA A 148 -15.96 0.99 -8.06
C ALA A 148 -15.02 1.75 -7.13
N VAL A 149 -14.95 1.33 -5.86
CA VAL A 149 -13.99 1.83 -4.88
C VAL A 149 -13.27 0.63 -4.27
N TYR A 150 -11.95 0.69 -4.27
CA TYR A 150 -11.05 -0.34 -3.75
C TYR A 150 -10.39 0.19 -2.47
N TYR A 151 -10.91 -0.19 -1.32
CA TYR A 151 -10.37 0.20 -0.02
C TYR A 151 -10.73 -0.83 1.05
N SER A 152 -9.73 -1.47 1.65
CA SER A 152 -9.91 -2.57 2.59
C SER A 152 -10.66 -2.19 3.89
N GLY A 153 -10.72 -0.90 4.21
CA GLY A 153 -11.47 -0.37 5.35
C GLY A 153 -12.98 -0.19 5.12
N LEU A 154 -13.50 -0.42 3.90
CA LEU A 154 -14.94 -0.34 3.63
C LEU A 154 -15.65 -1.63 4.08
N PRO A 155 -16.84 -1.54 4.72
CA PRO A 155 -17.62 -2.72 5.10
C PRO A 155 -18.00 -3.61 3.93
N GLY A 156 -18.18 -3.04 2.74
CA GLY A 156 -18.50 -3.75 1.50
C GLY A 156 -17.30 -4.37 0.78
N HIS A 157 -16.08 -4.21 1.30
CA HIS A 157 -14.90 -4.83 0.68
C HIS A 157 -14.98 -6.36 0.76
N PRO A 158 -14.65 -7.11 -0.32
CA PRO A 158 -14.77 -8.58 -0.31
C PRO A 158 -14.02 -9.27 0.82
N GLN A 159 -12.94 -8.66 1.30
CA GLN A 159 -12.10 -9.19 2.37
C GLN A 159 -12.20 -8.36 3.67
N ALA A 160 -13.31 -7.63 3.89
CA ALA A 160 -13.48 -6.78 5.06
C ALA A 160 -13.28 -7.53 6.40
N ALA A 161 -13.78 -8.76 6.51
CA ALA A 161 -13.62 -9.58 7.71
C ALA A 161 -12.16 -9.96 7.97
N LEU A 162 -11.39 -10.26 6.91
CA LEU A 162 -9.97 -10.54 6.99
C LEU A 162 -9.18 -9.28 7.35
N ALA A 163 -9.49 -8.16 6.70
CA ALA A 163 -8.88 -6.87 7.01
C ALA A 163 -9.09 -6.50 8.48
N ALA A 164 -10.31 -6.62 9.01
CA ALA A 164 -10.62 -6.34 10.41
C ALA A 164 -9.87 -7.25 11.41
N LYS A 165 -9.49 -8.47 10.99
CA LYS A 165 -8.72 -9.41 11.81
C LYS A 165 -7.24 -9.01 11.94
N GLN A 166 -6.63 -8.47 10.88
CA GLN A 166 -5.19 -8.27 10.82
C GLN A 166 -4.75 -6.82 10.69
N GLN A 167 -5.69 -5.88 10.51
CA GLN A 167 -5.44 -4.46 10.35
C GLN A 167 -6.22 -3.63 11.38
N LEU A 168 -5.59 -2.58 11.91
CA LEU A 168 -6.26 -1.58 12.75
C LEU A 168 -6.98 -0.50 11.91
N GLY A 169 -6.69 -0.45 10.62
CA GLY A 169 -7.29 0.46 9.64
C GLY A 169 -6.87 0.07 8.22
N GLY A 170 -7.65 0.48 7.21
CA GLY A 170 -7.48 0.08 5.81
C GLY A 170 -6.27 0.70 5.08
N GLY A 171 -5.38 1.37 5.81
CA GLY A 171 -4.25 2.06 5.20
C GLY A 171 -4.61 3.45 4.65
N ILE A 172 -3.70 4.00 3.88
CA ILE A 172 -3.77 5.39 3.40
C ILE A 172 -4.04 5.50 1.89
N VAL A 173 -4.13 4.38 1.20
CA VAL A 173 -4.32 4.33 -0.25
C VAL A 173 -5.74 3.93 -0.58
N VAL A 174 -6.39 4.66 -1.49
CA VAL A 174 -7.73 4.39 -2.01
C VAL A 174 -7.65 4.28 -3.52
N GLY A 175 -8.06 3.14 -4.07
CA GLY A 175 -8.32 2.99 -5.50
C GLY A 175 -9.78 3.29 -5.82
N PHE A 176 -10.05 3.92 -6.95
CA PHE A 176 -11.41 4.06 -7.46
C PHE A 176 -11.44 4.11 -8.98
N GLU A 177 -12.57 3.76 -9.57
CA GLU A 177 -12.73 3.66 -11.03
C GLU A 177 -13.82 4.60 -11.53
N VAL A 178 -13.50 5.37 -12.57
CA VAL A 178 -14.44 6.22 -13.32
C VAL A 178 -14.67 5.66 -14.73
N ASP A 179 -15.46 6.37 -15.57
CA ASP A 179 -15.83 5.89 -16.91
C ASP A 179 -14.70 6.02 -17.95
N GLY A 180 -13.69 5.15 -17.80
CA GLY A 180 -12.62 5.03 -18.77
C GLY A 180 -11.50 6.06 -18.62
N LYS A 181 -10.56 6.01 -19.56
CA LYS A 181 -9.32 6.78 -19.50
C LYS A 181 -9.56 8.28 -19.57
N ASP A 182 -10.45 8.73 -20.43
CA ASP A 182 -10.65 10.17 -20.66
C ASP A 182 -11.29 10.85 -19.45
N ALA A 183 -12.23 10.19 -18.76
CA ALA A 183 -12.80 10.66 -17.51
C ALA A 183 -11.73 10.71 -16.40
N ALA A 184 -10.87 9.68 -16.31
CA ALA A 184 -9.77 9.66 -15.33
C ALA A 184 -8.78 10.81 -15.58
N TRP A 185 -8.44 11.08 -16.82
CA TRP A 185 -7.53 12.18 -17.16
C TRP A 185 -8.17 13.54 -16.93
N SER A 186 -9.46 13.71 -17.32
CA SER A 186 -10.20 14.96 -17.03
C SER A 186 -10.21 15.28 -15.53
N LEU A 187 -10.45 14.26 -14.70
CA LEU A 187 -10.42 14.43 -13.25
C LEU A 187 -9.02 14.81 -12.77
N LEU A 188 -7.98 14.11 -13.25
CA LEU A 188 -6.58 14.45 -12.91
C LEU A 188 -6.22 15.89 -13.29
N ASP A 189 -6.68 16.36 -14.44
CA ASP A 189 -6.34 17.71 -14.88
C ASP A 189 -6.99 18.79 -14.02
N LYS A 190 -8.17 18.51 -13.49
CA LYS A 190 -9.00 19.46 -12.74
C LYS A 190 -8.70 19.52 -11.23
N VAL A 191 -8.14 18.45 -10.61
CA VAL A 191 -7.81 18.52 -9.18
C VAL A 191 -6.75 19.59 -8.89
N GLU A 192 -6.91 20.31 -7.81
CA GLU A 192 -6.07 21.44 -7.42
C GLU A 192 -5.27 21.18 -6.14
N LEU A 193 -5.83 20.41 -5.18
CA LEU A 193 -5.18 20.12 -3.90
C LEU A 193 -4.29 18.88 -3.97
N PHE A 194 -4.70 17.86 -4.74
CA PHE A 194 -3.91 16.64 -4.87
C PHE A 194 -2.65 16.88 -5.70
N SER A 195 -1.50 16.48 -5.18
CA SER A 195 -0.26 16.42 -5.96
C SER A 195 -0.34 15.29 -6.99
N LYS A 196 -0.15 15.62 -8.27
CA LYS A 196 -0.21 14.66 -9.39
C LYS A 196 1.12 13.91 -9.51
N THR A 197 1.26 12.82 -8.77
CA THR A 197 2.50 12.03 -8.70
C THR A 197 2.23 10.58 -8.36
N ALA A 198 3.15 9.69 -8.77
CA ALA A 198 3.10 8.26 -8.44
C ALA A 198 3.56 7.95 -7.01
N ASN A 199 4.12 8.92 -6.27
CA ASN A 199 4.53 8.72 -4.88
C ASN A 199 3.30 8.49 -3.98
N LEU A 200 3.55 7.98 -2.78
CA LEU A 200 2.52 7.73 -1.75
C LEU A 200 3.14 7.78 -0.35
N GLY A 201 2.31 7.89 0.67
CA GLY A 201 2.76 7.86 2.06
C GLY A 201 3.30 9.20 2.58
N ASP A 202 3.14 10.28 1.83
CA ASP A 202 3.46 11.64 2.24
C ASP A 202 2.33 12.22 3.13
N VAL A 203 2.63 13.24 3.89
CA VAL A 203 1.63 14.07 4.60
C VAL A 203 0.76 14.88 3.63
N ARG A 204 1.18 15.02 2.39
CA ARG A 204 0.41 15.61 1.30
C ARG A 204 -0.31 14.53 0.50
N SER A 205 -1.57 14.80 0.19
CA SER A 205 -2.38 13.90 -0.65
C SER A 205 -1.88 13.87 -2.09
N THR A 206 -1.82 12.67 -2.65
CA THR A 206 -1.39 12.46 -4.05
C THR A 206 -2.45 11.71 -4.82
N ILE A 207 -2.49 11.95 -6.14
CA ILE A 207 -3.33 11.22 -7.09
C ILE A 207 -2.50 10.76 -8.28
N THR A 208 -2.78 9.57 -8.78
CA THR A 208 -2.14 9.04 -9.99
C THR A 208 -3.09 8.16 -10.79
N HIS A 209 -2.79 8.00 -12.09
CA HIS A 209 -3.48 7.10 -13.01
C HIS A 209 -2.62 5.85 -13.26
N PRO A 210 -2.86 4.72 -12.55
CA PRO A 210 -2.00 3.54 -12.61
C PRO A 210 -1.78 3.00 -14.02
N TRP A 211 -2.81 3.01 -14.86
CA TRP A 211 -2.75 2.51 -16.23
C TRP A 211 -1.62 3.13 -17.08
N THR A 212 -1.35 4.43 -16.95
CA THR A 212 -0.34 5.13 -17.75
C THR A 212 0.95 5.47 -17.01
N THR A 213 0.99 5.30 -15.67
CA THR A 213 2.14 5.66 -14.83
C THR A 213 2.77 4.44 -14.18
N THR A 214 2.32 4.06 -12.98
CA THR A 214 2.94 2.99 -12.17
C THR A 214 2.93 1.62 -12.85
N HIS A 215 1.95 1.35 -13.69
CA HIS A 215 1.82 0.11 -14.47
C HIS A 215 1.96 0.34 -15.97
N GLY A 216 2.47 1.50 -16.37
CA GLY A 216 2.59 1.90 -17.79
C GLY A 216 3.42 0.94 -18.65
N ARG A 217 4.37 0.23 -18.04
CA ARG A 217 5.25 -0.73 -18.74
C ARG A 217 4.63 -2.11 -18.98
N MET A 218 3.52 -2.44 -18.31
CA MET A 218 2.81 -3.71 -18.52
C MET A 218 2.05 -3.67 -19.85
N SER A 219 1.87 -4.85 -20.48
CA SER A 219 0.99 -4.98 -21.62
C SER A 219 -0.47 -4.65 -21.25
N PRO A 220 -1.34 -4.25 -22.19
CA PRO A 220 -2.76 -4.05 -21.90
C PRO A 220 -3.43 -5.31 -21.33
N GLU A 221 -3.06 -6.49 -21.83
CA GLU A 221 -3.55 -7.79 -21.40
C GLU A 221 -3.15 -8.08 -19.96
N ASP A 222 -1.89 -7.84 -19.57
CA ASP A 222 -1.40 -8.04 -18.22
C ASP A 222 -2.05 -7.06 -17.23
N LYS A 223 -2.24 -5.79 -17.63
CA LYS A 223 -2.98 -4.81 -16.82
C LYS A 223 -4.40 -5.30 -16.55
N GLN A 224 -5.07 -5.78 -17.58
CA GLN A 224 -6.44 -6.26 -17.47
C GLN A 224 -6.53 -7.50 -16.59
N ALA A 225 -5.60 -8.44 -16.74
CA ALA A 225 -5.48 -9.63 -15.90
C ALA A 225 -5.20 -9.27 -14.41
N ALA A 226 -4.45 -8.20 -14.16
CA ALA A 226 -4.20 -7.64 -12.84
C ALA A 226 -5.34 -6.76 -12.31
N GLY A 227 -6.49 -6.66 -13.01
CA GLY A 227 -7.62 -5.82 -12.60
C GLY A 227 -7.40 -4.31 -12.76
N ILE A 228 -6.29 -3.90 -13.38
CA ILE A 228 -5.97 -2.49 -13.61
C ILE A 228 -6.68 -2.04 -14.89
N ARG A 229 -7.66 -1.19 -14.74
CA ARG A 229 -8.51 -0.72 -15.85
C ARG A 229 -8.17 0.71 -16.27
N PRO A 230 -8.54 1.13 -17.51
CA PRO A 230 -8.24 2.48 -18.00
C PRO A 230 -8.83 3.62 -17.18
N GLY A 231 -9.93 3.39 -16.45
CA GLY A 231 -10.59 4.38 -15.58
C GLY A 231 -10.09 4.39 -14.14
N LEU A 232 -9.09 3.54 -13.80
CA LEU A 232 -8.61 3.41 -12.42
C LEU A 232 -7.74 4.60 -12.02
N LEU A 233 -8.07 5.19 -10.89
CA LEU A 233 -7.31 6.22 -10.19
C LEU A 233 -6.88 5.70 -8.82
N ARG A 234 -5.73 6.16 -8.34
CA ARG A 234 -5.21 5.84 -7.00
C ARG A 234 -4.93 7.13 -6.24
N LEU A 235 -5.56 7.29 -5.09
CA LEU A 235 -5.26 8.32 -4.10
C LEU A 235 -4.29 7.75 -3.05
N ALA A 236 -3.39 8.58 -2.54
CA ALA A 236 -2.76 8.36 -1.25
C ALA A 236 -3.10 9.58 -0.40
N VAL A 237 -3.82 9.35 0.69
CA VAL A 237 -4.41 10.41 1.51
C VAL A 237 -3.39 10.91 2.52
N GLY A 238 -3.20 12.23 2.56
CA GLY A 238 -2.32 12.94 3.46
C GLY A 238 -3.01 13.38 4.75
N LEU A 239 -2.54 14.50 5.30
CA LEU A 239 -3.03 15.08 6.56
C LEU A 239 -3.98 16.26 6.36
N GLU A 240 -4.26 16.66 5.13
CA GLU A 240 -5.18 17.73 4.81
C GLU A 240 -6.57 17.43 5.39
N TYR A 241 -7.38 18.45 5.52
CA TYR A 241 -8.75 18.27 6.01
C TYR A 241 -9.56 17.44 4.98
N PRO A 242 -10.13 16.30 5.35
CA PRO A 242 -10.76 15.40 4.38
C PRO A 242 -11.91 16.03 3.58
N ASP A 243 -12.62 17.03 4.14
CA ASP A 243 -13.70 17.70 3.43
C ASP A 243 -13.18 18.62 2.33
N ASP A 244 -11.98 19.20 2.47
CA ASP A 244 -11.34 20.00 1.42
C ASP A 244 -10.92 19.09 0.26
N LEU A 245 -10.39 17.89 0.56
CA LEU A 245 -10.05 16.88 -0.44
C LEU A 245 -11.29 16.36 -1.17
N ILE A 246 -12.40 16.18 -0.45
CA ILE A 246 -13.69 15.81 -1.05
C ILE A 246 -14.21 16.92 -1.95
N ALA A 247 -14.13 18.17 -1.52
CA ALA A 247 -14.56 19.31 -2.34
C ALA A 247 -13.72 19.42 -3.62
N ASP A 248 -12.41 19.18 -3.56
CA ASP A 248 -11.53 19.14 -4.72
C ASP A 248 -11.89 18.02 -5.70
N LEU A 249 -12.16 16.81 -5.20
CA LEU A 249 -12.64 15.71 -6.04
C LEU A 249 -14.01 15.99 -6.65
N GLN A 250 -14.91 16.60 -5.88
CA GLN A 250 -16.27 16.93 -6.32
C GLN A 250 -16.26 17.92 -7.48
N GLN A 251 -15.48 19.01 -7.38
CA GLN A 251 -15.36 19.99 -8.45
C GLN A 251 -14.67 19.39 -9.69
N ALA A 252 -13.71 18.46 -9.49
CA ALA A 252 -13.02 17.80 -10.59
C ALA A 252 -13.90 16.78 -11.35
N MET A 253 -14.95 16.24 -10.69
CA MET A 253 -15.93 15.33 -11.30
C MET A 253 -17.08 16.05 -11.99
N ALA A 254 -17.27 17.34 -11.73
CA ALA A 254 -18.25 18.17 -12.44
C ALA A 254 -17.73 18.51 -13.85
#